data_57daf7ba4d6a1134de8517f90fde3da2
#
_entry.id   57daf7ba4d6a1134de8517f90fde3da2
#
_cell.length_a   1.000
_cell.length_b   1.000
_cell.length_c   1.000
_cell.angle_alpha   90.00
_cell.angle_beta   90.00
_cell.angle_gamma   90.00
#
_symmetry.space_group_name_H-M   'P 1'
#
loop_
_entity.id
_entity.type
_entity.pdbx_description
1 polymer ?
#
loop_
_entity_poly.entity_id
_entity_poly.type
_entity_poly.pdbx_seq_one_letter_code
_entity_poly.pdbx_strand_id
1 'polypeptide(L)'
;MQLFEQILSCYGWEGAALAGATLLMLGVQLYYYIFVYGRIPGYKNNRRPQTLDREPSVSVVVPLFSEDYSFVEERLPLILAQNYPDFEVVIVYVGHDSDFYEDLVRLKQSFPQITTTKIHLDPRFPISRKMALNVGIKSAHYECMVFTSTDAVPQTDRWLSLMAKGFMRGEIVVGYCGVERGKGFSNYMMRAWRMMHSADWIARAVQRRAYRGTLHNYGFTKSLYFGANGFSHLNMNIGEDDLFMQRVMTRDNVSVILSPRASLREKMWGGMGWWMSQLRYFGSAFRFYPRAVKTFVRWEIGSRVLFFATVVCALAVMPPEYKLAALLLAVIRYVVVAFEVRRIARRLGEGGIAGRYFIYDLLGPLWAAALGAMLLRRDNRVWR
;
A
#
# COMPACT_ATOMS: atom_id res chain seq x y z
N MET A 1 33.52 -16.88 20.33
CA MET A 1 34.78 -16.25 20.78
C MET A 1 35.93 -16.67 19.89
N GLN A 2 36.24 -17.96 19.73
CA GLN A 2 37.34 -18.48 18.88
C GLN A 2 37.32 -17.98 17.43
N LEU A 3 36.15 -17.96 16.76
CA LEU A 3 36.03 -17.47 15.38
C LEU A 3 36.36 -15.97 15.26
N PHE A 4 35.95 -15.16 16.24
CA PHE A 4 36.26 -13.73 16.28
C PHE A 4 37.76 -13.48 16.52
N GLU A 5 38.38 -14.24 17.40
CA GLU A 5 39.83 -14.20 17.65
C GLU A 5 40.65 -14.64 16.44
N GLN A 6 40.19 -15.66 15.70
CA GLN A 6 40.81 -16.09 14.45
C GLN A 6 40.67 -14.99 13.35
N ILE A 7 39.52 -14.36 13.21
CA ILE A 7 39.34 -13.24 12.26
C ILE A 7 40.28 -12.10 12.65
N LEU A 8 40.37 -11.77 13.92
CA LEU A 8 41.21 -10.68 14.43
C LEU A 8 42.69 -10.94 14.20
N SER A 9 43.14 -12.17 14.42
CA SER A 9 44.54 -12.56 14.21
C SER A 9 44.94 -12.62 12.74
N CYS A 10 44.04 -13.00 11.83
CA CYS A 10 44.34 -13.14 10.40
C CYS A 10 44.12 -11.86 9.61
N TYR A 11 43.14 -10.99 9.97
CA TYR A 11 42.68 -9.85 9.18
C TYR A 11 42.63 -8.52 9.92
N GLY A 12 43.05 -8.51 11.16
CA GLY A 12 42.99 -7.31 11.98
C GLY A 12 41.56 -6.85 12.25
N TRP A 13 41.46 -5.62 12.72
CA TRP A 13 40.16 -4.98 13.05
C TRP A 13 39.22 -4.82 11.87
N GLU A 14 39.75 -4.64 10.66
CA GLU A 14 38.93 -4.42 9.45
C GLU A 14 38.14 -5.68 9.11
N GLY A 15 38.73 -6.86 9.16
CA GLY A 15 38.04 -8.12 8.93
C GLY A 15 36.99 -8.44 10.01
N ALA A 16 37.34 -8.20 11.27
CA ALA A 16 36.39 -8.36 12.38
C ALA A 16 35.19 -7.39 12.28
N ALA A 17 35.44 -6.13 11.90
CA ALA A 17 34.40 -5.14 11.68
C ALA A 17 33.47 -5.50 10.51
N LEU A 18 34.02 -6.01 9.39
CA LEU A 18 33.24 -6.47 8.25
C LEU A 18 32.33 -7.67 8.61
N ALA A 19 32.88 -8.66 9.32
CA ALA A 19 32.09 -9.80 9.77
C ALA A 19 30.99 -9.39 10.77
N GLY A 20 31.30 -8.52 11.73
CA GLY A 20 30.36 -7.96 12.68
C GLY A 20 29.24 -7.16 12.00
N ALA A 21 29.60 -6.33 11.04
CA ALA A 21 28.62 -5.57 10.25
C ALA A 21 27.69 -6.49 9.44
N THR A 22 28.23 -7.54 8.81
CA THR A 22 27.43 -8.51 8.05
C THR A 22 26.43 -9.23 8.97
N LEU A 23 26.86 -9.70 10.14
CA LEU A 23 26.00 -10.36 11.12
C LEU A 23 24.93 -9.41 11.68
N LEU A 24 25.30 -8.17 11.99
CA LEU A 24 24.36 -7.15 12.46
C LEU A 24 23.28 -6.86 11.41
N MET A 25 23.67 -6.64 10.17
CA MET A 25 22.71 -6.36 9.09
C MET A 25 21.84 -7.58 8.78
N LEU A 26 22.38 -8.79 8.86
CA LEU A 26 21.60 -10.03 8.81
C LEU A 26 20.56 -10.06 9.93
N GLY A 27 20.96 -9.81 11.17
CA GLY A 27 20.05 -9.77 12.32
C GLY A 27 18.90 -8.77 12.15
N VAL A 28 19.21 -7.57 11.64
CA VAL A 28 18.19 -6.55 11.33
C VAL A 28 17.23 -7.05 10.25
N GLN A 29 17.74 -7.64 9.17
CA GLN A 29 16.90 -8.18 8.09
C GLN A 29 16.00 -9.33 8.57
N LEU A 30 16.56 -10.29 9.33
CA LEU A 30 15.78 -11.38 9.92
C LEU A 30 14.70 -10.85 10.87
N TYR A 31 15.02 -9.83 11.68
CA TYR A 31 14.02 -9.16 12.52
C TYR A 31 12.84 -8.61 11.71
N TYR A 32 13.11 -7.91 10.60
CA TYR A 32 12.04 -7.39 9.74
C TYR A 32 11.18 -8.51 9.15
N TYR A 33 11.81 -9.54 8.57
CA TYR A 33 11.06 -10.59 7.88
C TYR A 33 10.30 -11.50 8.85
N ILE A 34 10.90 -11.90 9.97
CA ILE A 34 10.29 -12.84 10.93
C ILE A 34 9.32 -12.12 11.87
N PHE A 35 9.75 -11.03 12.53
CA PHE A 35 8.99 -10.41 13.61
C PHE A 35 8.08 -9.27 13.17
N VAL A 36 8.36 -8.61 12.05
CA VAL A 36 7.54 -7.53 11.54
C VAL A 36 6.60 -8.07 10.47
N TYR A 37 7.11 -8.52 9.34
CA TYR A 37 6.29 -8.99 8.22
C TYR A 37 5.65 -10.36 8.47
N GLY A 38 6.33 -11.25 9.19
CA GLY A 38 5.84 -12.57 9.57
C GLY A 38 4.54 -12.56 10.40
N ARG A 39 4.13 -11.39 10.93
CA ARG A 39 2.83 -11.23 11.59
C ARG A 39 1.65 -11.15 10.63
N ILE A 40 1.89 -10.76 9.38
CA ILE A 40 0.84 -10.59 8.36
C ILE A 40 0.10 -11.89 8.07
N PRO A 41 0.79 -13.02 7.77
CA PRO A 41 0.12 -14.27 7.42
C PRO A 41 -0.76 -14.84 8.51
N GLY A 42 -0.32 -14.73 9.77
CA GLY A 42 -1.05 -15.24 10.94
C GLY A 42 -2.09 -14.29 11.52
N TYR A 43 -2.23 -13.10 10.96
CA TYR A 43 -3.13 -12.11 11.53
C TYR A 43 -4.60 -12.54 11.45
N LYS A 44 -5.25 -12.50 12.62
CA LYS A 44 -6.70 -12.63 12.76
C LYS A 44 -7.21 -11.37 13.46
N ASN A 45 -8.24 -10.75 12.91
CA ASN A 45 -8.86 -9.61 13.57
C ASN A 45 -9.76 -10.10 14.71
N ASN A 46 -9.16 -10.30 15.88
CA ASN A 46 -9.83 -10.79 17.09
C ASN A 46 -10.42 -9.67 17.96
N ARG A 47 -10.50 -8.44 17.45
CA ARG A 47 -11.17 -7.35 18.17
C ARG A 47 -12.63 -7.74 18.39
N ARG A 48 -13.14 -7.46 19.60
CA ARG A 48 -14.57 -7.59 19.87
C ARG A 48 -15.32 -6.67 18.92
N PRO A 49 -16.40 -7.11 18.28
CA PRO A 49 -17.26 -6.21 17.52
C PRO A 49 -17.71 -5.07 18.47
N GLN A 50 -17.65 -3.85 17.99
CA GLN A 50 -18.40 -2.78 18.61
C GLN A 50 -19.89 -3.13 18.42
N THR A 51 -20.73 -2.77 19.36
CA THR A 51 -22.15 -3.14 19.42
C THR A 51 -22.97 -2.53 18.26
N LEU A 52 -22.69 -2.95 17.05
CA LEU A 52 -23.57 -2.77 15.89
C LEU A 52 -24.35 -4.07 15.74
N ASP A 53 -25.63 -4.05 16.04
CA ASP A 53 -26.53 -5.20 15.94
C ASP A 53 -26.81 -5.63 14.49
N ARG A 54 -26.39 -4.84 13.52
CA ARG A 54 -26.56 -5.09 12.07
C ARG A 54 -25.28 -4.77 11.30
N GLU A 55 -25.10 -5.45 10.17
CA GLU A 55 -24.09 -5.07 9.19
C GLU A 55 -24.39 -3.63 8.72
N PRO A 56 -23.41 -2.68 8.77
CA PRO A 56 -23.67 -1.28 8.49
C PRO A 56 -23.90 -1.04 6.99
N SER A 57 -24.85 -0.16 6.66
CA SER A 57 -24.99 0.35 5.30
C SER A 57 -23.71 1.07 4.85
N VAL A 58 -23.31 0.92 3.59
CA VAL A 58 -22.01 1.40 3.10
C VAL A 58 -22.14 2.24 1.82
N SER A 59 -21.51 3.41 1.79
CA SER A 59 -21.33 4.21 0.58
C SER A 59 -19.97 3.91 -0.04
N VAL A 60 -19.93 3.42 -1.29
CA VAL A 60 -18.71 3.23 -2.07
C VAL A 60 -18.45 4.48 -2.88
N VAL A 61 -17.40 5.23 -2.55
CA VAL A 61 -17.07 6.50 -3.20
C VAL A 61 -16.01 6.28 -4.28
N VAL A 62 -16.34 6.67 -5.51
CA VAL A 62 -15.50 6.49 -6.70
C VAL A 62 -15.32 7.84 -7.41
N PRO A 63 -14.14 8.48 -7.29
CA PRO A 63 -13.82 9.66 -8.09
C PRO A 63 -13.48 9.25 -9.52
N LEU A 64 -14.06 9.96 -10.50
CA LEU A 64 -13.92 9.72 -11.93
C LEU A 64 -13.44 11.03 -12.62
N PHE A 65 -12.20 11.02 -13.16
CA PHE A 65 -11.52 12.22 -13.66
C PHE A 65 -11.54 12.38 -15.19
N SER A 66 -12.17 11.47 -15.90
CA SER A 66 -12.27 11.49 -17.35
C SER A 66 -13.50 10.71 -17.80
N GLU A 67 -13.80 10.80 -19.08
CA GLU A 67 -14.85 10.04 -19.77
C GLU A 67 -14.43 8.57 -19.95
N ASP A 68 -14.38 7.82 -18.85
CA ASP A 68 -13.95 6.40 -18.82
C ASP A 68 -15.16 5.46 -19.04
N TYR A 69 -15.56 5.26 -20.30
CA TYR A 69 -16.59 4.29 -20.67
C TYR A 69 -16.22 2.87 -20.28
N SER A 70 -14.92 2.52 -20.33
CA SER A 70 -14.45 1.20 -19.90
C SER A 70 -14.66 0.95 -18.40
N PHE A 71 -14.63 2.01 -17.57
CA PHE A 71 -15.05 1.89 -16.19
C PHE A 71 -16.54 1.61 -16.08
N VAL A 72 -17.36 2.33 -16.81
CA VAL A 72 -18.83 2.23 -16.76
C VAL A 72 -19.30 0.86 -17.23
N GLU A 73 -18.74 0.35 -18.34
CA GLU A 73 -19.18 -0.88 -18.97
C GLU A 73 -18.59 -2.15 -18.35
N GLU A 74 -17.33 -2.12 -17.93
CA GLU A 74 -16.61 -3.33 -17.50
C GLU A 74 -16.45 -3.43 -15.97
N ARG A 75 -16.17 -2.31 -15.29
CA ARG A 75 -15.72 -2.31 -13.89
C ARG A 75 -16.79 -1.92 -12.89
N LEU A 76 -17.60 -0.94 -13.21
CA LEU A 76 -18.74 -0.53 -12.38
C LEU A 76 -19.70 -1.69 -12.11
N PRO A 77 -20.06 -2.53 -13.09
CA PRO A 77 -20.91 -3.70 -12.84
C PRO A 77 -20.35 -4.65 -11.78
N LEU A 78 -19.03 -4.80 -11.68
CA LEU A 78 -18.41 -5.65 -10.66
C LEU A 78 -18.51 -5.06 -9.24
N ILE A 79 -18.61 -3.73 -9.15
CA ILE A 79 -18.88 -3.05 -7.88
C ILE A 79 -20.37 -3.17 -7.53
N LEU A 80 -21.25 -3.02 -8.52
CA LEU A 80 -22.69 -3.14 -8.32
C LEU A 80 -23.16 -4.56 -8.01
N ALA A 81 -22.43 -5.58 -8.50
CA ALA A 81 -22.70 -7.00 -8.24
C ALA A 81 -22.19 -7.52 -6.89
N GLN A 82 -21.81 -6.63 -5.97
CA GLN A 82 -21.38 -7.08 -4.64
C GLN A 82 -22.54 -7.68 -3.85
N ASN A 83 -22.30 -8.85 -3.26
CA ASN A 83 -23.27 -9.51 -2.41
C ASN A 83 -23.32 -8.83 -1.03
N TYR A 84 -24.02 -7.70 -0.98
CA TYR A 84 -24.22 -6.90 0.21
C TYR A 84 -25.63 -6.26 0.21
N PRO A 85 -26.37 -6.32 1.34
CA PRO A 85 -27.79 -5.98 1.35
C PRO A 85 -28.07 -4.49 1.15
N ASP A 86 -27.26 -3.61 1.72
CA ASP A 86 -27.55 -2.18 1.77
C ASP A 86 -26.28 -1.35 1.50
N PHE A 87 -26.15 -0.91 0.25
CA PHE A 87 -25.04 -0.05 -0.17
C PHE A 87 -25.44 0.86 -1.33
N GLU A 88 -24.69 1.93 -1.48
CA GLU A 88 -24.74 2.80 -2.65
C GLU A 88 -23.35 2.97 -3.27
N VAL A 89 -23.32 3.37 -4.53
CA VAL A 89 -22.11 3.75 -5.25
C VAL A 89 -22.20 5.23 -5.62
N VAL A 90 -21.34 6.04 -4.99
CA VAL A 90 -21.27 7.48 -5.22
C VAL A 90 -20.18 7.77 -6.24
N ILE A 91 -20.57 8.08 -7.47
CA ILE A 91 -19.67 8.42 -8.57
C ILE A 91 -19.54 9.95 -8.61
N VAL A 92 -18.32 10.43 -8.43
CA VAL A 92 -17.99 11.85 -8.48
C VAL A 92 -17.27 12.15 -9.78
N TYR A 93 -18.00 12.62 -10.78
CA TYR A 93 -17.44 12.96 -12.08
C TYR A 93 -16.80 14.35 -12.05
N VAL A 94 -15.55 14.41 -12.47
CA VAL A 94 -14.74 15.63 -12.58
C VAL A 94 -14.33 15.78 -14.04
N GLY A 95 -15.16 16.45 -14.83
CA GLY A 95 -14.96 16.58 -16.26
C GLY A 95 -15.87 17.65 -16.88
N HIS A 96 -15.63 17.94 -18.16
CA HIS A 96 -16.39 18.94 -18.92
C HIS A 96 -17.57 18.33 -19.68
N ASP A 97 -17.48 17.07 -20.07
CA ASP A 97 -18.45 16.41 -20.92
C ASP A 97 -19.81 16.31 -20.21
N SER A 98 -20.83 16.89 -20.83
CA SER A 98 -22.19 16.87 -20.32
C SER A 98 -22.94 15.62 -20.75
N ASP A 99 -22.66 15.12 -21.96
CA ASP A 99 -23.32 13.93 -22.51
C ASP A 99 -22.91 12.70 -21.74
N PHE A 100 -21.60 12.56 -21.44
CA PHE A 100 -21.10 11.49 -20.57
C PHE A 100 -21.74 11.55 -19.17
N TYR A 101 -21.90 12.75 -18.60
CA TYR A 101 -22.54 12.89 -17.30
C TYR A 101 -24.02 12.53 -17.34
N GLU A 102 -24.73 12.89 -18.40
CA GLU A 102 -26.13 12.46 -18.61
C GLU A 102 -26.24 10.94 -18.69
N ASP A 103 -25.32 10.28 -19.39
CA ASP A 103 -25.27 8.81 -19.43
C ASP A 103 -25.08 8.21 -18.03
N LEU A 104 -24.18 8.79 -17.21
CA LEU A 104 -24.04 8.39 -15.81
C LEU A 104 -25.32 8.59 -14.99
N VAL A 105 -26.04 9.68 -15.22
CA VAL A 105 -27.33 9.92 -14.55
C VAL A 105 -28.38 8.92 -15.00
N ARG A 106 -28.43 8.57 -16.28
CA ARG A 106 -29.35 7.56 -16.82
C ARG A 106 -29.13 6.17 -16.20
N LEU A 107 -27.89 5.83 -15.84
CA LEU A 107 -27.59 4.56 -15.15
C LEU A 107 -28.37 4.39 -13.85
N LYS A 108 -28.73 5.47 -13.16
CA LYS A 108 -29.55 5.43 -11.94
C LYS A 108 -30.93 4.80 -12.18
N GLN A 109 -31.47 4.89 -13.41
CA GLN A 109 -32.76 4.27 -13.75
C GLN A 109 -32.66 2.74 -13.73
N SER A 110 -31.49 2.20 -14.15
CA SER A 110 -31.24 0.76 -14.15
C SER A 110 -30.67 0.26 -12.83
N PHE A 111 -29.96 1.12 -12.11
CA PHE A 111 -29.28 0.81 -10.85
C PHE A 111 -29.59 1.88 -9.80
N PRO A 112 -30.68 1.74 -9.03
CA PRO A 112 -31.12 2.76 -8.05
C PRO A 112 -30.09 3.07 -6.96
N GLN A 113 -29.15 2.15 -6.70
CA GLN A 113 -28.05 2.33 -5.75
C GLN A 113 -26.95 3.29 -6.25
N ILE A 114 -27.00 3.80 -7.48
CA ILE A 114 -26.05 4.77 -7.98
C ILE A 114 -26.45 6.19 -7.58
N THR A 115 -25.52 6.91 -7.01
CA THR A 115 -25.59 8.36 -6.80
C THR A 115 -24.49 9.03 -7.62
N THR A 116 -24.85 10.00 -8.46
CA THR A 116 -23.89 10.73 -9.30
C THR A 116 -23.81 12.20 -8.90
N THR A 117 -22.60 12.73 -8.91
CA THR A 117 -22.36 14.16 -8.66
C THR A 117 -21.31 14.65 -9.65
N LYS A 118 -21.58 15.80 -10.29
CA LYS A 118 -20.64 16.47 -11.21
C LYS A 118 -19.94 17.61 -10.49
N ILE A 119 -18.63 17.70 -10.64
CA ILE A 119 -17.85 18.87 -10.25
C ILE A 119 -17.57 19.69 -11.49
N HIS A 120 -18.08 20.92 -11.52
CA HIS A 120 -17.77 21.87 -12.58
C HIS A 120 -16.32 22.34 -12.44
N LEU A 121 -15.57 22.20 -13.52
CA LEU A 121 -14.17 22.62 -13.56
C LEU A 121 -14.10 24.14 -13.66
N ASP A 122 -13.42 24.76 -12.68
CA ASP A 122 -13.09 26.17 -12.70
C ASP A 122 -11.57 26.30 -12.85
N PRO A 123 -11.06 26.99 -13.90
CA PRO A 123 -9.61 27.16 -14.11
C PRO A 123 -8.87 27.78 -12.92
N ARG A 124 -9.57 28.49 -12.05
CA ARG A 124 -8.99 29.09 -10.83
C ARG A 124 -8.67 28.09 -9.73
N PHE A 125 -9.28 26.90 -9.78
CA PHE A 125 -9.09 25.87 -8.76
C PHE A 125 -8.45 24.62 -9.35
N PRO A 126 -7.30 24.18 -8.84
CA PRO A 126 -6.66 22.96 -9.34
C PRO A 126 -7.52 21.75 -9.02
N ILE A 127 -7.71 20.90 -10.02
CA ILE A 127 -8.40 19.62 -9.88
C ILE A 127 -7.54 18.73 -8.98
N SER A 128 -8.15 18.18 -7.93
CA SER A 128 -7.47 17.24 -7.04
C SER A 128 -8.40 16.10 -6.64
N ARG A 129 -7.80 14.92 -6.43
CA ARG A 129 -8.53 13.78 -5.87
C ARG A 129 -9.17 14.12 -4.51
N LYS A 130 -8.48 14.89 -3.70
CA LYS A 130 -8.98 15.42 -2.42
C LYS A 130 -10.32 16.16 -2.58
N MET A 131 -10.44 17.01 -3.60
CA MET A 131 -11.68 17.74 -3.87
C MET A 131 -12.81 16.78 -4.26
N ALA A 132 -12.54 15.85 -5.17
CA ALA A 132 -13.52 14.85 -5.58
C ALA A 132 -14.00 13.99 -4.41
N LEU A 133 -13.07 13.51 -3.58
CA LEU A 133 -13.41 12.75 -2.38
C LEU A 133 -14.23 13.57 -1.37
N ASN A 134 -13.91 14.86 -1.16
CA ASN A 134 -14.67 15.71 -0.26
C ASN A 134 -16.13 15.88 -0.74
N VAL A 135 -16.35 16.06 -2.05
CA VAL A 135 -17.69 16.10 -2.63
C VAL A 135 -18.39 14.75 -2.48
N GLY A 136 -17.72 13.66 -2.80
CA GLY A 136 -18.27 12.30 -2.63
C GLY A 136 -18.67 11.97 -1.19
N ILE A 137 -17.84 12.35 -0.21
CA ILE A 137 -18.14 12.19 1.23
C ILE A 137 -19.39 12.97 1.62
N LYS A 138 -19.56 14.19 1.11
CA LYS A 138 -20.76 15.00 1.38
C LYS A 138 -22.00 14.42 0.73
N SER A 139 -21.88 13.88 -0.48
CA SER A 139 -22.98 13.29 -1.25
C SER A 139 -23.35 11.87 -0.76
N ALA A 140 -22.46 11.19 -0.04
CA ALA A 140 -22.73 9.87 0.53
C ALA A 140 -23.86 9.93 1.55
N HIS A 141 -24.78 8.95 1.52
CA HIS A 141 -25.90 8.90 2.47
C HIS A 141 -25.53 8.15 3.76
N TYR A 142 -24.68 7.14 3.65
CA TYR A 142 -24.36 6.27 4.77
C TYR A 142 -23.17 6.73 5.60
N GLU A 143 -23.14 6.31 6.85
CA GLU A 143 -22.08 6.63 7.82
C GLU A 143 -20.76 5.95 7.46
N CYS A 144 -20.79 4.69 7.05
CA CYS A 144 -19.62 3.92 6.67
C CYS A 144 -19.31 4.12 5.20
N MET A 145 -18.11 4.60 4.90
CA MET A 145 -17.68 4.89 3.53
C MET A 145 -16.45 4.06 3.15
N VAL A 146 -16.48 3.47 1.96
CA VAL A 146 -15.35 2.77 1.35
C VAL A 146 -14.91 3.50 0.11
N PHE A 147 -13.61 3.72 -0.04
CA PHE A 147 -13.02 4.47 -1.16
C PHE A 147 -12.29 3.53 -2.10
N THR A 148 -12.56 3.69 -3.38
CA THR A 148 -11.88 2.98 -4.45
C THR A 148 -11.56 3.91 -5.61
N SER A 149 -11.10 3.40 -6.73
CA SER A 149 -10.86 4.14 -7.97
C SER A 149 -11.42 3.40 -9.16
N THR A 150 -11.53 4.09 -10.27
CA THR A 150 -11.98 3.53 -11.54
C THR A 150 -11.09 2.40 -12.06
N ASP A 151 -9.81 2.37 -11.67
CA ASP A 151 -8.83 1.37 -12.10
C ASP A 151 -8.80 0.11 -11.22
N ALA A 152 -9.46 0.12 -10.06
CA ALA A 152 -9.41 -0.95 -9.08
C ALA A 152 -10.65 -1.83 -9.11
N VAL A 153 -10.45 -3.13 -9.29
CA VAL A 153 -11.52 -4.12 -9.47
C VAL A 153 -11.58 -5.07 -8.28
N PRO A 154 -12.77 -5.31 -7.69
CA PRO A 154 -12.97 -6.34 -6.69
C PRO A 154 -12.66 -7.73 -7.23
N GLN A 155 -11.96 -8.54 -6.45
CA GLN A 155 -11.62 -9.91 -6.85
C GLN A 155 -12.76 -10.90 -6.66
N THR A 156 -13.74 -10.55 -5.84
CA THR A 156 -14.93 -11.36 -5.58
C THR A 156 -16.14 -10.45 -5.25
N ASP A 157 -17.31 -11.05 -5.29
CA ASP A 157 -18.58 -10.46 -4.84
C ASP A 157 -18.66 -10.23 -3.32
N ARG A 158 -17.65 -10.66 -2.56
CA ARG A 158 -17.58 -10.52 -1.08
C ARG A 158 -16.69 -9.38 -0.60
N TRP A 159 -16.13 -8.60 -1.51
CA TRP A 159 -15.27 -7.49 -1.13
C TRP A 159 -15.96 -6.53 -0.16
N LEU A 160 -17.14 -6.04 -0.53
CA LEU A 160 -17.87 -5.05 0.25
C LEU A 160 -18.31 -5.59 1.61
N SER A 161 -18.84 -6.82 1.66
CA SER A 161 -19.26 -7.45 2.92
C SER A 161 -18.10 -7.63 3.91
N LEU A 162 -16.90 -7.93 3.40
CA LEU A 162 -15.71 -8.07 4.25
C LEU A 162 -15.19 -6.71 4.73
N MET A 163 -15.25 -5.67 3.90
CA MET A 163 -14.90 -4.30 4.30
C MET A 163 -15.90 -3.78 5.33
N ALA A 164 -17.19 -3.98 5.12
CA ALA A 164 -18.26 -3.59 6.05
C ALA A 164 -18.09 -4.22 7.43
N LYS A 165 -17.75 -5.52 7.51
CA LYS A 165 -17.39 -6.19 8.78
C LYS A 165 -16.21 -5.55 9.51
N GLY A 166 -15.36 -4.86 8.78
CA GLY A 166 -14.28 -4.08 9.38
C GLY A 166 -14.80 -2.94 10.24
N PHE A 167 -15.85 -2.24 9.81
CA PHE A 167 -16.46 -1.13 10.56
C PHE A 167 -17.09 -1.56 11.88
N MET A 168 -17.49 -2.81 12.01
CA MET A 168 -17.92 -3.36 13.30
C MET A 168 -16.81 -3.40 14.36
N ARG A 169 -15.55 -3.17 13.97
CA ARG A 169 -14.35 -3.30 14.82
C ARG A 169 -13.46 -2.07 14.87
N GLY A 170 -13.80 -1.04 14.12
CA GLY A 170 -13.07 0.22 14.10
C GLY A 170 -13.68 1.19 13.10
N GLU A 171 -13.52 2.48 13.34
CA GLU A 171 -14.03 3.55 12.48
C GLU A 171 -13.28 3.65 11.15
N ILE A 172 -12.10 3.06 11.08
CA ILE A 172 -11.24 3.03 9.89
C ILE A 172 -11.02 1.58 9.48
N VAL A 173 -11.25 1.30 8.20
CA VAL A 173 -11.01 -0.01 7.60
C VAL A 173 -9.95 0.12 6.52
N VAL A 174 -8.95 -0.75 6.54
CA VAL A 174 -7.89 -0.79 5.52
C VAL A 174 -7.78 -2.19 4.95
N GLY A 175 -7.81 -2.27 3.62
CA GLY A 175 -7.68 -3.49 2.86
C GLY A 175 -6.44 -3.46 1.95
N TYR A 176 -6.20 -4.54 1.22
CA TYR A 176 -5.11 -4.64 0.26
C TYR A 176 -5.60 -4.38 -1.16
N CYS A 177 -4.84 -3.60 -1.93
CA CYS A 177 -4.99 -3.47 -3.37
C CYS A 177 -3.66 -3.81 -4.06
N GLY A 178 -3.66 -4.91 -4.80
CA GLY A 178 -2.54 -5.32 -5.63
C GLY A 178 -2.63 -4.78 -7.05
N VAL A 179 -1.70 -5.20 -7.90
CA VAL A 179 -1.72 -4.91 -9.34
C VAL A 179 -2.14 -6.18 -10.09
N GLU A 180 -2.91 -6.03 -11.16
CA GLU A 180 -3.32 -7.16 -12.00
C GLU A 180 -2.12 -7.94 -12.53
N ARG A 181 -2.31 -9.26 -12.63
CA ARG A 181 -1.28 -10.14 -13.16
C ARG A 181 -1.21 -10.02 -14.68
N GLY A 182 -0.16 -9.38 -15.14
CA GLY A 182 0.20 -9.27 -16.55
C GLY A 182 1.48 -10.02 -16.89
N LYS A 183 1.86 -9.94 -18.17
CA LYS A 183 3.11 -10.48 -18.71
C LYS A 183 4.24 -9.46 -18.56
N GLY A 184 5.48 -9.95 -18.54
CA GLY A 184 6.69 -9.13 -18.60
C GLY A 184 7.29 -8.74 -17.25
N PHE A 185 8.52 -8.26 -17.35
CA PHE A 185 9.36 -7.91 -16.20
C PHE A 185 8.81 -6.72 -15.40
N SER A 186 8.32 -5.69 -16.08
CA SER A 186 7.76 -4.49 -15.44
C SER A 186 6.55 -4.82 -14.56
N ASN A 187 5.64 -5.67 -15.05
CA ASN A 187 4.49 -6.10 -14.26
C ASN A 187 4.92 -6.91 -13.03
N TYR A 188 5.89 -7.81 -13.18
CA TYR A 188 6.43 -8.57 -12.05
C TYR A 188 7.03 -7.62 -10.99
N MET A 189 7.90 -6.68 -11.39
CA MET A 189 8.55 -5.75 -10.47
C MET A 189 7.55 -4.84 -9.77
N MET A 190 6.55 -4.34 -10.50
CA MET A 190 5.49 -3.52 -9.94
C MET A 190 4.64 -4.28 -8.90
N ARG A 191 4.27 -5.52 -9.20
CA ARG A 191 3.53 -6.38 -8.27
C ARG A 191 4.33 -6.70 -7.02
N ALA A 192 5.61 -7.05 -7.17
CA ALA A 192 6.50 -7.31 -6.05
C ALA A 192 6.70 -6.06 -5.18
N TRP A 193 6.91 -4.91 -5.81
CA TRP A 193 7.00 -3.63 -5.12
C TRP A 193 5.71 -3.29 -4.37
N ARG A 194 4.55 -3.36 -5.04
CA ARG A 194 3.24 -3.04 -4.43
C ARG A 194 2.95 -3.96 -3.23
N MET A 195 3.25 -5.24 -3.36
CA MET A 195 3.09 -6.20 -2.27
C MET A 195 3.96 -5.86 -1.07
N MET A 196 5.25 -5.61 -1.27
CA MET A 196 6.17 -5.33 -0.18
C MET A 196 5.96 -3.94 0.43
N HIS A 197 5.71 -2.93 -0.40
CA HIS A 197 5.31 -1.62 0.09
C HIS A 197 4.02 -1.67 0.93
N SER A 198 3.08 -2.52 0.53
CA SER A 198 1.88 -2.76 1.34
C SER A 198 2.19 -3.54 2.61
N ALA A 199 3.13 -4.50 2.57
CA ALA A 199 3.54 -5.24 3.75
C ALA A 199 4.12 -4.32 4.84
N ASP A 200 4.83 -3.24 4.48
CA ASP A 200 5.36 -2.26 5.44
C ASP A 200 4.26 -1.65 6.32
N TRP A 201 3.23 -1.06 5.71
CA TRP A 201 2.18 -0.42 6.48
C TRP A 201 1.19 -1.42 7.09
N ILE A 202 0.90 -2.54 6.41
CA ILE A 202 0.06 -3.62 6.94
C ILE A 202 0.69 -4.20 8.21
N ALA A 203 1.99 -4.51 8.19
CA ALA A 203 2.69 -5.04 9.35
C ALA A 203 2.60 -4.09 10.55
N ARG A 204 2.67 -2.79 10.33
CA ARG A 204 2.49 -1.78 11.37
C ARG A 204 1.03 -1.70 11.83
N ALA A 205 0.08 -1.77 10.91
CA ALA A 205 -1.34 -1.72 11.23
C ALA A 205 -1.78 -2.93 12.07
N VAL A 206 -1.32 -4.15 11.76
CA VAL A 206 -1.62 -5.34 12.57
C VAL A 206 -0.96 -5.30 13.96
N GLN A 207 0.09 -4.49 14.13
CA GLN A 207 0.74 -4.19 15.41
C GLN A 207 0.09 -3.01 16.15
N ARG A 208 -1.07 -2.52 15.73
CA ARG A 208 -1.77 -1.33 16.26
C ARG A 208 -0.93 -0.04 16.17
N ARG A 209 -0.14 0.08 15.12
CA ARG A 209 0.71 1.24 14.81
C ARG A 209 0.48 1.68 13.37
N ALA A 210 -0.78 1.66 12.92
CA ALA A 210 -1.16 2.07 11.59
C ALA A 210 -0.75 3.52 11.31
N TYR A 211 -0.34 3.79 10.07
CA TYR A 211 0.08 5.12 9.65
C TYR A 211 -0.38 5.49 8.24
N ARG A 212 -1.01 4.56 7.53
CA ARG A 212 -1.62 4.80 6.21
C ARG A 212 -2.57 3.67 5.82
N GLY A 213 -3.38 3.93 4.80
CA GLY A 213 -4.10 2.94 4.04
C GLY A 213 -3.53 2.76 2.63
N THR A 214 -4.28 2.12 1.76
CA THR A 214 -4.02 2.10 0.32
C THR A 214 -4.97 3.06 -0.37
N LEU A 215 -4.55 3.62 -1.50
CA LEU A 215 -5.33 4.60 -2.27
C LEU A 215 -6.67 4.05 -2.80
N HIS A 216 -6.80 2.74 -2.93
CA HIS A 216 -7.90 2.09 -3.65
C HIS A 216 -8.76 1.15 -2.81
N ASN A 217 -8.40 0.88 -1.56
CA ASN A 217 -9.12 -0.09 -0.72
C ASN A 217 -9.03 0.29 0.77
N TYR A 218 -9.70 1.34 1.14
CA TYR A 218 -9.78 1.81 2.52
C TYR A 218 -11.14 2.44 2.77
N GLY A 219 -11.47 2.63 4.01
CA GLY A 219 -12.72 3.28 4.38
C GLY A 219 -12.62 3.92 5.76
N PHE A 220 -13.50 4.87 6.02
CA PHE A 220 -13.69 5.48 7.33
C PHE A 220 -15.13 5.97 7.50
N THR A 221 -15.50 6.26 8.74
CA THR A 221 -16.82 6.77 9.06
C THR A 221 -16.93 8.26 8.75
N LYS A 222 -18.13 8.69 8.40
CA LYS A 222 -18.45 10.10 8.08
C LYS A 222 -18.23 11.01 9.30
N SER A 223 -18.62 10.53 10.46
CA SER A 223 -18.42 11.21 11.74
C SER A 223 -16.93 11.45 12.04
N LEU A 224 -16.07 10.45 11.81
CA LEU A 224 -14.61 10.59 11.97
C LEU A 224 -14.06 11.68 11.03
N TYR A 225 -14.52 11.70 9.79
CA TYR A 225 -14.08 12.69 8.80
C TYR A 225 -14.42 14.12 9.21
N PHE A 226 -15.68 14.36 9.56
CA PHE A 226 -16.12 15.70 9.99
C PHE A 226 -15.56 16.10 11.35
N GLY A 227 -15.46 15.18 12.29
CA GLY A 227 -14.84 15.41 13.59
C GLY A 227 -13.36 15.83 13.51
N ALA A 228 -12.66 15.39 12.46
CA ALA A 228 -11.28 15.80 12.18
C ALA A 228 -11.17 17.06 11.28
N ASN A 229 -12.26 17.77 11.01
CA ASN A 229 -12.35 18.87 10.05
C ASN A 229 -11.94 18.48 8.61
N GLY A 230 -12.16 17.23 8.23
CA GLY A 230 -11.89 16.69 6.91
C GLY A 230 -10.46 16.92 6.43
N PHE A 231 -10.31 17.21 5.14
CA PHE A 231 -9.01 17.46 4.51
C PHE A 231 -8.49 18.90 4.64
N SER A 232 -9.09 19.74 5.51
CA SER A 232 -8.74 21.17 5.62
C SER A 232 -7.27 21.43 5.96
N HIS A 233 -6.63 20.51 6.68
CA HIS A 233 -5.22 20.60 7.06
C HIS A 233 -4.23 20.19 5.95
N LEU A 234 -4.72 19.62 4.86
CA LEU A 234 -3.89 19.20 3.74
C LEU A 234 -3.74 20.33 2.73
N ASN A 235 -2.63 21.05 2.81
CA ASN A 235 -2.29 22.10 1.83
C ASN A 235 -1.76 21.52 0.50
N MET A 236 -1.96 20.21 0.27
CA MET A 236 -1.43 19.45 -0.85
C MET A 236 -2.59 18.87 -1.67
N ASN A 237 -2.33 18.62 -2.96
CA ASN A 237 -3.32 17.98 -3.84
C ASN A 237 -3.45 16.47 -3.63
N ILE A 238 -2.59 15.89 -2.81
CA ILE A 238 -2.54 14.46 -2.46
C ILE A 238 -2.36 14.31 -0.94
N GLY A 239 -2.48 13.10 -0.43
CA GLY A 239 -2.23 12.79 0.99
C GLY A 239 -3.49 12.40 1.75
N GLU A 240 -4.59 12.17 1.05
CA GLU A 240 -5.85 11.74 1.62
C GLU A 240 -5.81 10.31 2.18
N ASP A 241 -5.01 9.43 1.57
CA ASP A 241 -4.86 8.02 1.95
C ASP A 241 -3.75 7.78 3.00
N ASP A 242 -2.89 8.75 3.22
CA ASP A 242 -1.77 8.62 4.15
C ASP A 242 -1.68 9.75 5.18
N LEU A 243 -1.54 11.02 4.78
CA LEU A 243 -1.37 12.12 5.72
C LEU A 243 -2.64 12.40 6.55
N PHE A 244 -3.84 12.33 5.90
CA PHE A 244 -5.08 12.41 6.65
C PHE A 244 -5.23 11.21 7.59
N MET A 245 -4.96 10.01 7.09
CA MET A 245 -5.04 8.79 7.87
C MET A 245 -4.09 8.81 9.07
N GLN A 246 -2.88 9.35 8.95
CA GLN A 246 -1.95 9.51 10.07
C GLN A 246 -2.50 10.40 11.19
N ARG A 247 -3.32 11.38 10.83
CA ARG A 247 -3.94 12.28 11.81
C ARG A 247 -5.07 11.61 12.60
N VAL A 248 -5.85 10.74 11.95
CA VAL A 248 -7.07 10.16 12.53
C VAL A 248 -6.90 8.73 13.04
N MET A 249 -5.86 8.02 12.60
CA MET A 249 -5.56 6.67 13.04
C MET A 249 -5.06 6.63 14.46
N THR A 250 -5.70 5.79 15.27
CA THR A 250 -5.28 5.48 16.64
C THR A 250 -4.93 3.99 16.76
N ARG A 251 -4.52 3.56 17.96
CA ARG A 251 -4.25 2.15 18.23
C ARG A 251 -5.50 1.27 18.16
N ASP A 252 -6.67 1.87 18.37
CA ASP A 252 -7.90 1.12 18.62
C ASP A 252 -8.98 1.33 17.57
N ASN A 253 -8.87 2.32 16.68
CA ASN A 253 -9.92 2.63 15.70
C ASN A 253 -9.65 2.04 14.29
N VAL A 254 -8.54 1.33 14.07
CA VAL A 254 -8.19 0.77 12.75
C VAL A 254 -8.45 -0.73 12.70
N SER A 255 -9.24 -1.15 11.73
CA SER A 255 -9.52 -2.55 11.38
C SER A 255 -8.81 -2.93 10.09
N VAL A 256 -8.04 -4.02 10.10
CA VAL A 256 -7.27 -4.48 8.93
C VAL A 256 -7.93 -5.69 8.32
N ILE A 257 -8.22 -5.67 7.02
CA ILE A 257 -8.85 -6.76 6.28
C ILE A 257 -7.83 -7.36 5.31
N LEU A 258 -7.37 -8.57 5.60
CA LEU A 258 -6.34 -9.29 4.84
C LEU A 258 -6.85 -10.54 4.12
N SER A 259 -8.16 -10.62 3.88
CA SER A 259 -8.70 -11.71 3.05
C SER A 259 -8.38 -11.45 1.58
N PRO A 260 -7.86 -12.43 0.82
CA PRO A 260 -7.73 -12.29 -0.63
C PRO A 260 -9.07 -11.97 -1.33
N ARG A 261 -10.19 -12.42 -0.73
CA ARG A 261 -11.55 -12.12 -1.22
C ARG A 261 -11.97 -10.66 -1.03
N ALA A 262 -11.31 -9.93 -0.14
CA ALA A 262 -11.53 -8.51 0.10
C ALA A 262 -10.49 -7.63 -0.60
N SER A 263 -9.58 -8.21 -1.39
CA SER A 263 -8.58 -7.44 -2.12
C SER A 263 -9.13 -6.91 -3.44
N LEU A 264 -8.61 -5.76 -3.82
CA LEU A 264 -8.79 -5.20 -5.15
C LEU A 264 -7.54 -5.44 -6.00
N ARG A 265 -7.72 -5.33 -7.32
CA ARG A 265 -6.62 -5.34 -8.28
C ARG A 265 -6.70 -4.11 -9.16
N GLU A 266 -5.62 -3.35 -9.21
CA GLU A 266 -5.47 -2.18 -10.05
C GLU A 266 -4.91 -2.58 -11.41
N LYS A 267 -5.53 -2.10 -12.48
CA LYS A 267 -5.05 -2.31 -13.85
C LYS A 267 -3.78 -1.50 -14.07
N MET A 268 -2.77 -2.14 -14.62
CA MET A 268 -1.51 -1.47 -14.98
C MET A 268 -1.64 -0.85 -16.37
N TRP A 269 -1.58 0.47 -16.46
CA TRP A 269 -1.59 1.23 -17.70
C TRP A 269 -0.16 1.50 -18.17
N GLY A 270 0.26 0.82 -19.24
CA GLY A 270 1.62 0.98 -19.76
C GLY A 270 2.67 0.20 -18.96
N GLY A 271 3.92 0.59 -19.12
CA GLY A 271 5.06 -0.13 -18.59
C GLY A 271 5.75 0.59 -17.41
N MET A 272 7.07 0.71 -17.52
CA MET A 272 7.94 1.31 -16.51
C MET A 272 7.55 2.76 -16.15
N GLY A 273 7.07 3.55 -17.13
CA GLY A 273 6.67 4.94 -16.90
C GLY A 273 5.53 5.08 -15.89
N TRP A 274 4.50 4.23 -15.99
CA TRP A 274 3.41 4.21 -15.04
C TRP A 274 3.89 3.78 -13.64
N TRP A 275 4.75 2.75 -13.54
CA TRP A 275 5.32 2.37 -12.26
C TRP A 275 6.13 3.51 -11.63
N MET A 276 6.94 4.22 -12.40
CA MET A 276 7.67 5.40 -11.91
C MET A 276 6.74 6.51 -11.43
N SER A 277 5.57 6.71 -12.06
CA SER A 277 4.58 7.67 -11.57
C SER A 277 4.00 7.25 -10.22
N GLN A 278 3.70 5.98 -10.02
CA GLN A 278 3.25 5.41 -8.73
C GLN A 278 4.31 5.60 -7.64
N LEU A 279 5.56 5.29 -7.94
CA LEU A 279 6.68 5.51 -7.01
C LEU A 279 6.80 6.98 -6.61
N ARG A 280 6.66 7.92 -7.56
CA ARG A 280 6.69 9.36 -7.29
C ARG A 280 5.53 9.79 -6.41
N TYR A 281 4.32 9.30 -6.69
CA TYR A 281 3.14 9.59 -5.89
C TYR A 281 3.37 9.22 -4.41
N PHE A 282 3.76 7.97 -4.15
CA PHE A 282 4.00 7.51 -2.78
C PHE A 282 5.22 8.17 -2.12
N GLY A 283 6.28 8.42 -2.88
CA GLY A 283 7.49 9.07 -2.36
C GLY A 283 7.28 10.53 -1.98
N SER A 284 6.38 11.22 -2.67
CA SER A 284 6.15 12.65 -2.46
C SER A 284 5.60 12.98 -1.08
N ALA A 285 4.72 12.16 -0.52
CA ALA A 285 4.16 12.32 0.81
C ALA A 285 5.13 11.87 1.93
N PHE A 286 6.10 11.00 1.62
CA PHE A 286 6.98 10.38 2.61
C PHE A 286 7.79 11.38 3.45
N ARG A 287 8.15 12.54 2.89
CA ARG A 287 8.86 13.60 3.63
C ARG A 287 8.07 14.14 4.83
N PHE A 288 6.76 14.06 4.80
CA PHE A 288 5.87 14.55 5.86
C PHE A 288 5.54 13.49 6.91
N TYR A 289 5.98 12.25 6.71
CA TYR A 289 5.72 11.17 7.65
C TYR A 289 6.42 11.40 9.00
N PRO A 290 5.86 10.86 10.09
CA PRO A 290 6.49 10.89 11.41
C PRO A 290 7.91 10.30 11.39
N ARG A 291 8.81 10.83 12.20
CA ARG A 291 10.21 10.36 12.28
C ARG A 291 10.29 8.84 12.49
N ALA A 292 9.48 8.29 13.39
CA ALA A 292 9.47 6.86 13.68
C ALA A 292 9.12 6.00 12.45
N VAL A 293 8.19 6.44 11.60
CA VAL A 293 7.82 5.75 10.36
C VAL A 293 8.95 5.86 9.33
N LYS A 294 9.51 7.06 9.17
CA LYS A 294 10.66 7.28 8.27
C LYS A 294 11.86 6.42 8.65
N THR A 295 12.18 6.36 9.94
CA THR A 295 13.27 5.53 10.46
C THR A 295 12.99 4.05 10.20
N PHE A 296 11.76 3.58 10.46
CA PHE A 296 11.36 2.20 10.22
C PHE A 296 11.57 1.78 8.76
N VAL A 297 11.07 2.56 7.79
CA VAL A 297 11.20 2.27 6.36
C VAL A 297 12.65 2.40 5.88
N ARG A 298 13.37 3.42 6.34
CA ARG A 298 14.78 3.63 5.97
C ARG A 298 15.70 2.52 6.49
N TRP A 299 15.47 2.03 7.70
CA TRP A 299 16.26 0.94 8.27
C TRP A 299 16.02 -0.39 7.53
N GLU A 300 14.80 -0.66 7.09
CA GLU A 300 14.54 -1.84 6.27
C GLU A 300 15.37 -1.80 4.99
N ILE A 301 15.24 -0.71 4.21
CA ILE A 301 15.95 -0.55 2.94
C ILE A 301 17.47 -0.46 3.17
N GLY A 302 17.90 0.36 4.13
CA GLY A 302 19.31 0.58 4.43
C GLY A 302 20.03 -0.67 4.90
N SER A 303 19.42 -1.44 5.80
CA SER A 303 20.02 -2.70 6.26
C SER A 303 20.13 -3.74 5.14
N ARG A 304 19.19 -3.74 4.18
CA ARG A 304 19.24 -4.61 2.99
C ARG A 304 20.42 -4.24 2.09
N VAL A 305 20.59 -2.97 1.78
CA VAL A 305 21.72 -2.46 0.97
C VAL A 305 23.04 -2.78 1.68
N LEU A 306 23.16 -2.45 2.97
CA LEU A 306 24.37 -2.68 3.73
C LEU A 306 24.69 -4.18 3.84
N PHE A 307 23.70 -5.04 4.04
CA PHE A 307 23.91 -6.48 4.04
C PHE A 307 24.53 -6.97 2.73
N PHE A 308 23.95 -6.61 1.58
CA PHE A 308 24.52 -7.02 0.29
C PHE A 308 25.90 -6.39 0.04
N ALA A 309 26.10 -5.13 0.43
CA ALA A 309 27.41 -4.48 0.31
C ALA A 309 28.49 -5.19 1.15
N THR A 310 28.18 -5.55 2.41
CA THR A 310 29.14 -6.27 3.27
C THR A 310 29.44 -7.69 2.77
N VAL A 311 28.42 -8.40 2.24
CA VAL A 311 28.63 -9.73 1.62
C VAL A 311 29.52 -9.62 0.39
N VAL A 312 29.24 -8.65 -0.52
CA VAL A 312 30.08 -8.44 -1.72
C VAL A 312 31.52 -8.08 -1.33
N CYS A 313 31.68 -7.20 -0.34
CA CYS A 313 32.99 -6.83 0.18
C CYS A 313 33.73 -8.06 0.77
N ALA A 314 33.04 -8.88 1.55
CA ALA A 314 33.61 -10.12 2.11
C ALA A 314 34.03 -11.10 1.01
N LEU A 315 33.22 -11.26 -0.04
CA LEU A 315 33.56 -12.10 -1.19
C LEU A 315 34.75 -11.58 -2.02
N ALA A 316 34.99 -10.26 -2.01
CA ALA A 316 36.11 -9.64 -2.73
C ALA A 316 37.43 -9.76 -1.94
N VAL A 317 37.40 -9.45 -0.65
CA VAL A 317 38.62 -9.19 0.15
C VAL A 317 39.04 -10.38 1.05
N MET A 318 38.04 -11.18 1.53
CA MET A 318 38.30 -12.23 2.51
C MET A 318 38.85 -13.54 1.86
N PRO A 319 39.53 -14.42 2.60
CA PRO A 319 39.94 -15.70 2.10
C PRO A 319 38.81 -16.71 1.93
N PRO A 320 39.09 -17.86 1.30
CA PRO A 320 38.09 -18.82 0.87
C PRO A 320 37.14 -19.28 1.97
N GLU A 321 37.62 -19.52 3.19
CA GLU A 321 36.81 -19.99 4.32
C GLU A 321 35.76 -18.94 4.72
N TYR A 322 36.15 -17.68 4.78
CA TYR A 322 35.24 -16.57 5.13
C TYR A 322 34.32 -16.17 3.99
N LYS A 323 34.76 -16.34 2.71
CA LYS A 323 33.87 -16.22 1.54
C LYS A 323 32.74 -17.22 1.61
N LEU A 324 33.06 -18.48 1.98
CA LEU A 324 32.06 -19.52 2.16
C LEU A 324 31.06 -19.16 3.28
N ALA A 325 31.56 -18.65 4.40
CA ALA A 325 30.70 -18.18 5.50
C ALA A 325 29.79 -17.04 5.08
N ALA A 326 30.32 -16.03 4.39
CA ALA A 326 29.50 -14.92 3.88
C ALA A 326 28.42 -15.38 2.89
N LEU A 327 28.75 -16.32 2.00
CA LEU A 327 27.79 -16.93 1.09
C LEU A 327 26.71 -17.72 1.85
N LEU A 328 27.09 -18.48 2.88
CA LEU A 328 26.16 -19.22 3.72
C LEU A 328 25.18 -18.27 4.43
N LEU A 329 25.65 -17.13 4.98
CA LEU A 329 24.81 -16.11 5.60
C LEU A 329 23.83 -15.51 4.58
N ALA A 330 24.27 -15.27 3.34
CA ALA A 330 23.40 -14.80 2.27
C ALA A 330 22.32 -15.84 1.90
N VAL A 331 22.67 -17.12 1.85
CA VAL A 331 21.73 -18.22 1.61
C VAL A 331 20.70 -18.32 2.75
N ILE A 332 21.16 -18.27 4.02
CA ILE A 332 20.26 -18.30 5.20
C ILE A 332 19.26 -17.14 5.11
N ARG A 333 19.74 -15.91 4.86
CA ARG A 333 18.85 -14.76 4.68
C ARG A 333 17.85 -15.02 3.57
N TYR A 334 18.32 -15.47 2.41
CA TYR A 334 17.46 -15.69 1.25
C TYR A 334 16.37 -16.73 1.53
N VAL A 335 16.69 -17.83 2.19
CA VAL A 335 15.71 -18.88 2.56
C VAL A 335 14.63 -18.31 3.47
N VAL A 336 14.99 -17.56 4.50
CA VAL A 336 14.03 -16.91 5.42
C VAL A 336 13.16 -15.90 4.68
N VAL A 337 13.77 -15.03 3.87
CA VAL A 337 13.07 -14.03 3.08
C VAL A 337 12.09 -14.69 2.11
N ALA A 338 12.52 -15.70 1.36
CA ALA A 338 11.67 -16.41 0.41
C ALA A 338 10.48 -17.11 1.09
N PHE A 339 10.72 -17.70 2.27
CA PHE A 339 9.69 -18.34 3.07
C PHE A 339 8.63 -17.34 3.53
N GLU A 340 9.04 -16.21 4.14
CA GLU A 340 8.11 -15.21 4.64
C GLU A 340 7.38 -14.49 3.49
N VAL A 341 8.07 -14.14 2.42
CA VAL A 341 7.45 -13.56 1.23
C VAL A 341 6.41 -14.50 0.62
N ARG A 342 6.67 -15.81 0.59
CA ARG A 342 5.69 -16.80 0.12
C ARG A 342 4.42 -16.82 0.99
N ARG A 343 4.59 -16.70 2.31
CA ARG A 343 3.46 -16.63 3.26
C ARG A 343 2.66 -15.36 3.09
N ILE A 344 3.33 -14.21 2.94
CA ILE A 344 2.70 -12.91 2.69
C ILE A 344 1.96 -12.93 1.35
N ALA A 345 2.61 -13.39 0.29
CA ALA A 345 2.03 -13.48 -1.05
C ALA A 345 0.74 -14.33 -1.06
N ARG A 346 0.74 -15.47 -0.37
CA ARG A 346 -0.48 -16.28 -0.20
C ARG A 346 -1.57 -15.54 0.55
N ARG A 347 -1.21 -14.81 1.62
CA ARG A 347 -2.16 -14.05 2.44
C ARG A 347 -2.82 -12.92 1.69
N LEU A 348 -2.08 -12.27 0.79
CA LEU A 348 -2.55 -11.14 -0.03
C LEU A 348 -3.08 -11.56 -1.41
N GLY A 349 -3.07 -12.85 -1.71
CA GLY A 349 -3.52 -13.36 -3.01
C GLY A 349 -2.56 -13.06 -4.17
N GLU A 350 -1.26 -12.87 -3.88
CA GLU A 350 -0.22 -12.56 -4.88
C GLU A 350 0.48 -13.81 -5.37
N GLY A 351 -0.09 -14.46 -6.39
CA GLY A 351 0.54 -15.63 -7.00
C GLY A 351 1.77 -15.28 -7.86
N GLY A 352 2.79 -16.17 -7.84
CA GLY A 352 3.95 -16.11 -8.75
C GLY A 352 5.05 -15.11 -8.39
N ILE A 353 4.95 -14.39 -7.25
CA ILE A 353 5.98 -13.44 -6.82
C ILE A 353 7.14 -14.16 -6.10
N ALA A 354 6.82 -15.05 -5.19
CA ALA A 354 7.80 -15.62 -4.27
C ALA A 354 8.95 -16.37 -4.95
N GLY A 355 8.70 -17.07 -6.04
CA GLY A 355 9.73 -17.88 -6.73
C GLY A 355 10.84 -17.05 -7.40
N ARG A 356 10.57 -15.79 -7.72
CA ARG A 356 11.55 -14.88 -8.35
C ARG A 356 11.84 -13.66 -7.48
N TYR A 357 11.47 -13.70 -6.21
CA TYR A 357 11.57 -12.54 -5.33
C TYR A 357 13.00 -12.00 -5.16
N PHE A 358 14.02 -12.86 -5.34
CA PHE A 358 15.43 -12.45 -5.30
C PHE A 358 15.73 -11.30 -6.27
N ILE A 359 15.04 -11.24 -7.42
CA ILE A 359 15.20 -10.16 -8.40
C ILE A 359 14.77 -8.82 -7.79
N TYR A 360 13.60 -8.78 -7.16
CA TYR A 360 13.12 -7.58 -6.49
C TYR A 360 13.95 -7.26 -5.23
N ASP A 361 14.36 -8.28 -4.47
CA ASP A 361 15.16 -8.11 -3.27
C ASP A 361 16.51 -7.42 -3.56
N LEU A 362 17.13 -7.77 -4.67
CA LEU A 362 18.38 -7.17 -5.12
C LEU A 362 18.17 -5.78 -5.77
N LEU A 363 17.20 -5.66 -6.67
CA LEU A 363 16.98 -4.45 -7.47
C LEU A 363 16.13 -3.40 -6.73
N GLY A 364 15.28 -3.79 -5.80
CA GLY A 364 14.39 -2.89 -5.08
C GLY A 364 15.11 -1.71 -4.39
N PRO A 365 16.22 -1.91 -3.69
CA PRO A 365 17.01 -0.82 -3.10
C PRO A 365 17.56 0.16 -4.13
N LEU A 366 17.98 -0.32 -5.32
CA LEU A 366 18.47 0.53 -6.41
C LEU A 366 17.34 1.43 -6.92
N TRP A 367 16.13 0.90 -7.06
CA TRP A 367 14.95 1.69 -7.42
C TRP A 367 14.59 2.71 -6.35
N ALA A 368 14.66 2.34 -5.07
CA ALA A 368 14.42 3.27 -3.97
C ALA A 368 15.44 4.41 -3.95
N ALA A 369 16.72 4.11 -4.20
CA ALA A 369 17.76 5.11 -4.31
C ALA A 369 17.58 6.04 -5.53
N ALA A 370 17.25 5.49 -6.69
CA ALA A 370 16.96 6.25 -7.90
C ALA A 370 15.77 7.20 -7.69
N LEU A 371 14.70 6.71 -7.05
CA LEU A 371 13.55 7.53 -6.69
C LEU A 371 13.93 8.66 -5.74
N GLY A 372 14.71 8.36 -4.70
CA GLY A 372 15.20 9.36 -3.75
C GLY A 372 15.98 10.48 -4.43
N ALA A 373 16.88 10.11 -5.36
CA ALA A 373 17.65 11.07 -6.14
C ALA A 373 16.79 11.92 -7.08
N MET A 374 15.76 11.33 -7.69
CA MET A 374 14.81 12.07 -8.55
C MET A 374 13.96 13.06 -7.76
N LEU A 375 13.52 12.69 -6.55
CA LEU A 375 12.73 13.56 -5.68
C LEU A 375 13.54 14.75 -5.14
N LEU A 376 14.84 14.57 -4.92
CA LEU A 376 15.73 15.66 -4.51
C LEU A 376 16.00 16.68 -5.64
N ARG A 377 15.99 16.23 -6.91
CA ARG A 377 16.23 17.08 -8.08
C ARG A 377 14.99 17.86 -8.54
N ARG A 378 13.80 17.51 -8.12
CA ARG A 378 12.57 18.14 -8.59
C ARG A 378 12.11 19.25 -7.66
N ASP A 379 12.07 20.44 -8.21
CA ASP A 379 11.57 21.67 -7.62
C ASP A 379 10.14 21.54 -7.08
N ASN A 380 9.89 22.17 -5.95
CA ASN A 380 8.71 22.09 -5.09
C ASN A 380 7.38 22.63 -5.68
N ARG A 381 7.26 22.77 -6.98
CA ARG A 381 6.10 23.43 -7.63
C ARG A 381 4.80 22.62 -7.68
N VAL A 382 4.83 21.34 -7.33
CA VAL A 382 3.63 20.46 -7.28
C VAL A 382 2.81 20.65 -5.99
N TRP A 383 3.26 21.53 -5.10
CA TRP A 383 2.76 21.68 -3.75
C TRP A 383 2.07 23.01 -3.45
N ARG A 384 1.72 23.77 -4.50
CA ARG A 384 0.95 25.02 -4.35
C ARG A 384 -0.49 24.82 -4.80
#